data_9715748a858d6c7a12721f792fbb8394
#
_entry.id   9715748a858d6c7a12721f792fbb8394
#
_cell.length_a   1.000
_cell.length_b   1.000
_cell.length_c   1.000
_cell.angle_alpha   90.00
_cell.angle_beta   90.00
_cell.angle_gamma   90.00
#
_symmetry.space_group_name_H-M   'P 1'
#
loop_
_entity.id
_entity.type
_entity.pdbx_description
1 polymer ?
#
loop_
_entity_poly.entity_id
_entity_poly.type
_entity_poly.pdbx_seq_one_letter_code
_entity_poly.pdbx_strand_id
1 'polypeptide(L)'
;MSGVRVIAGDLDDRTSLEAAVDGVHGVFGVQNYWDGAPGSKLGEAGEVRQGKNLMKAAKDAAVAHFIQSSGGGVTIAPELSVNRGKLAVEEYGRAIGLPLTIVRGVFFMDNFEDPELGFCSGISRGQLLMPWDPDTKLQMIALEDLARFVVMAFDRPQEFIGMRFDLAGDELTMLDIANTLSRVLGFPVEFAGSSASLARIRAQDEDMAELFTAVFKHGFQAAIPQLRALHPGMLTFEDFLRKSGWAERDPGGRYQPDQLGPS
;
A
#
# COMPACT_ATOMS: atom_id res chain seq x y z
N MET A 1 -9.24 21.00 -2.57
CA MET A 1 -8.03 21.01 -3.42
C MET A 1 -8.26 21.96 -4.59
N SER A 2 -7.71 23.17 -4.54
CA SER A 2 -7.73 24.09 -5.68
C SER A 2 -6.62 23.70 -6.66
N GLY A 3 -6.93 23.67 -7.97
CA GLY A 3 -5.96 23.36 -9.01
C GLY A 3 -5.94 21.90 -9.52
N VAL A 4 -6.78 21.02 -8.97
CA VAL A 4 -6.93 19.64 -9.47
C VAL A 4 -8.10 19.59 -10.47
N ARG A 5 -7.86 18.99 -11.64
CA ARG A 5 -8.91 18.63 -12.61
C ARG A 5 -9.23 17.16 -12.48
N VAL A 6 -10.47 16.83 -12.18
CA VAL A 6 -10.97 15.45 -12.15
C VAL A 6 -11.46 15.08 -13.54
N ILE A 7 -11.01 13.94 -14.06
CA ILE A 7 -11.43 13.37 -15.34
C ILE A 7 -11.97 11.97 -15.05
N ALA A 8 -13.18 11.68 -15.54
CA ALA A 8 -13.71 10.31 -15.49
C ALA A 8 -12.90 9.41 -16.44
N GLY A 9 -12.50 8.24 -15.95
CA GLY A 9 -11.78 7.25 -16.72
C GLY A 9 -12.05 5.85 -16.17
N ASP A 10 -11.96 4.86 -17.05
CA ASP A 10 -12.06 3.44 -16.72
C ASP A 10 -10.78 2.75 -17.18
N LEU A 11 -10.09 2.06 -16.26
CA LEU A 11 -8.87 1.32 -16.59
C LEU A 11 -9.11 0.16 -17.58
N ASP A 12 -10.36 -0.23 -17.79
CA ASP A 12 -10.77 -1.20 -18.80
C ASP A 12 -11.20 -0.56 -20.14
N ASP A 13 -11.40 0.78 -20.17
CA ASP A 13 -11.70 1.53 -21.41
C ASP A 13 -10.48 2.35 -21.84
N ARG A 14 -9.76 1.82 -22.83
CA ARG A 14 -8.57 2.46 -23.38
C ARG A 14 -8.84 3.86 -23.93
N THR A 15 -9.99 4.11 -24.54
CA THR A 15 -10.33 5.44 -25.09
C THR A 15 -10.42 6.48 -24.00
N SER A 16 -11.01 6.13 -22.85
CA SER A 16 -11.07 7.02 -21.69
C SER A 16 -9.68 7.33 -21.12
N LEU A 17 -8.77 6.33 -21.13
CA LEU A 17 -7.39 6.51 -20.67
C LEU A 17 -6.58 7.39 -21.62
N GLU A 18 -6.70 7.21 -22.93
CA GLU A 18 -6.05 8.08 -23.93
C GLU A 18 -6.45 9.55 -23.73
N ALA A 19 -7.73 9.81 -23.50
CA ALA A 19 -8.22 11.15 -23.17
C ALA A 19 -7.68 11.69 -21.82
N ALA A 20 -7.51 10.81 -20.82
CA ALA A 20 -7.03 11.20 -19.51
C ALA A 20 -5.53 11.53 -19.47
N VAL A 21 -4.72 10.85 -20.32
CA VAL A 21 -3.26 11.06 -20.37
C VAL A 21 -2.82 12.04 -21.45
N ASP A 22 -3.73 12.59 -22.25
CA ASP A 22 -3.40 13.54 -23.32
C ASP A 22 -2.77 14.82 -22.75
N GLY A 23 -1.56 15.14 -23.21
CA GLY A 23 -0.81 16.33 -22.83
C GLY A 23 -0.27 16.34 -21.39
N VAL A 24 -0.35 15.25 -20.63
CA VAL A 24 0.22 15.18 -19.28
C VAL A 24 1.72 14.94 -19.33
N HIS A 25 2.46 15.56 -18.40
CA HIS A 25 3.90 15.37 -18.27
C HIS A 25 4.26 13.95 -17.79
N GLY A 26 3.51 13.43 -16.81
CA GLY A 26 3.77 12.12 -16.22
C GLY A 26 2.51 11.48 -15.67
N VAL A 27 2.59 10.18 -15.39
CA VAL A 27 1.48 9.36 -14.89
C VAL A 27 1.92 8.60 -13.66
N PHE A 28 1.11 8.63 -12.61
CA PHE A 28 1.20 7.70 -11.49
C PHE A 28 0.07 6.67 -11.64
N GLY A 29 0.45 5.40 -11.89
CA GLY A 29 -0.48 4.31 -12.14
C GLY A 29 -0.64 3.42 -10.90
N VAL A 30 -1.91 3.16 -10.53
CA VAL A 30 -2.29 2.24 -9.46
C VAL A 30 -3.39 1.33 -9.98
N GLN A 31 -3.23 0.01 -9.82
CA GLN A 31 -4.25 -0.99 -10.03
C GLN A 31 -4.47 -1.74 -8.71
N ASN A 32 -5.67 -2.21 -8.47
CA ASN A 32 -6.00 -2.89 -7.23
C ASN A 32 -6.51 -4.31 -7.50
N TYR A 33 -5.74 -5.31 -7.10
CA TYR A 33 -6.07 -6.73 -7.24
C TYR A 33 -7.43 -7.09 -6.63
N TRP A 34 -7.77 -6.46 -5.49
CA TRP A 34 -9.01 -6.73 -4.75
C TRP A 34 -10.21 -5.89 -5.20
N ASP A 35 -10.01 -4.97 -6.15
CA ASP A 35 -11.12 -4.20 -6.70
C ASP A 35 -12.10 -5.10 -7.45
N GLY A 36 -13.39 -4.76 -7.43
CA GLY A 36 -14.43 -5.55 -8.10
C GLY A 36 -15.83 -5.25 -7.56
N ALA A 37 -16.81 -5.91 -8.15
CA ALA A 37 -18.17 -5.90 -7.64
C ALA A 37 -18.25 -6.64 -6.28
N PRO A 38 -19.24 -6.36 -5.43
CA PRO A 38 -19.41 -7.07 -4.16
C PRO A 38 -19.37 -8.60 -4.35
N GLY A 39 -18.48 -9.28 -3.62
CA GLY A 39 -18.28 -10.73 -3.71
C GLY A 39 -17.38 -11.20 -4.87
N SER A 40 -16.75 -10.28 -5.60
CA SER A 40 -15.74 -10.57 -6.62
C SER A 40 -14.49 -9.73 -6.40
N LYS A 41 -13.42 -10.09 -7.11
CA LYS A 41 -12.18 -9.29 -7.16
C LYS A 41 -11.67 -9.22 -8.59
N LEU A 42 -10.94 -8.16 -8.90
CA LEU A 42 -10.32 -7.95 -10.20
C LEU A 42 -9.37 -9.12 -10.56
N GLY A 43 -8.60 -9.55 -9.54
CA GLY A 43 -7.66 -10.66 -9.66
C GLY A 43 -6.47 -10.35 -10.55
N GLU A 44 -5.61 -11.35 -10.74
CA GLU A 44 -4.38 -11.25 -11.54
C GLU A 44 -4.66 -10.78 -12.97
N ALA A 45 -5.61 -11.43 -13.66
CA ALA A 45 -5.90 -11.13 -15.06
C ALA A 45 -6.43 -9.71 -15.27
N GLY A 46 -7.27 -9.23 -14.38
CA GLY A 46 -7.81 -7.88 -14.41
C GLY A 46 -6.74 -6.83 -14.11
N GLU A 47 -5.94 -7.04 -13.07
CA GLU A 47 -4.84 -6.13 -12.72
C GLU A 47 -3.83 -5.98 -13.87
N VAL A 48 -3.46 -7.10 -14.51
CA VAL A 48 -2.56 -7.10 -15.68
C VAL A 48 -3.19 -6.36 -16.86
N ARG A 49 -4.47 -6.60 -17.15
CA ARG A 49 -5.18 -5.92 -18.24
C ARG A 49 -5.22 -4.41 -18.02
N GLN A 50 -5.64 -3.98 -16.86
CA GLN A 50 -5.74 -2.56 -16.49
C GLN A 50 -4.37 -1.86 -16.50
N GLY A 51 -3.33 -2.50 -15.93
CA GLY A 51 -1.98 -1.97 -15.95
C GLY A 51 -1.44 -1.80 -17.36
N LYS A 52 -1.64 -2.80 -18.24
CA LYS A 52 -1.23 -2.72 -19.65
C LYS A 52 -1.97 -1.64 -20.41
N ASN A 53 -3.27 -1.48 -20.19
CA ASN A 53 -4.07 -0.43 -20.85
C ASN A 53 -3.52 0.96 -20.50
N LEU A 54 -3.33 1.24 -19.21
CA LEU A 54 -2.82 2.54 -18.76
C LEU A 54 -1.39 2.81 -19.26
N MET A 55 -0.49 1.83 -19.15
CA MET A 55 0.88 1.95 -19.61
C MET A 55 0.97 2.16 -21.13
N LYS A 56 0.11 1.47 -21.89
CA LYS A 56 0.07 1.65 -23.35
C LYS A 56 -0.44 3.02 -23.74
N ALA A 57 -1.51 3.52 -23.09
CA ALA A 57 -2.00 4.87 -23.30
C ALA A 57 -0.92 5.92 -22.98
N ALA A 58 -0.25 5.78 -21.84
CA ALA A 58 0.86 6.66 -21.45
C ALA A 58 2.04 6.62 -22.45
N LYS A 59 2.37 5.42 -22.98
CA LYS A 59 3.41 5.27 -24.00
C LYS A 59 3.05 5.96 -25.30
N ASP A 60 1.81 5.80 -25.76
CA ASP A 60 1.32 6.42 -27.00
C ASP A 60 1.24 7.95 -26.87
N ALA A 61 0.93 8.47 -25.69
CA ALA A 61 0.97 9.89 -25.34
C ALA A 61 2.40 10.43 -25.13
N ALA A 62 3.42 9.59 -25.23
CA ALA A 62 4.83 9.95 -25.02
C ALA A 62 5.10 10.68 -23.69
N VAL A 63 4.46 10.23 -22.59
CA VAL A 63 4.68 10.84 -21.26
C VAL A 63 6.16 10.81 -20.88
N ALA A 64 6.64 11.86 -20.24
CA ALA A 64 8.05 12.00 -19.86
C ALA A 64 8.46 11.07 -18.72
N HIS A 65 7.51 10.67 -17.85
CA HIS A 65 7.76 9.77 -16.73
C HIS A 65 6.51 9.00 -16.34
N PHE A 66 6.63 7.69 -16.18
CA PHE A 66 5.57 6.83 -15.61
C PHE A 66 6.06 6.26 -14.29
N ILE A 67 5.27 6.42 -13.23
CA ILE A 67 5.55 5.82 -11.93
C ILE A 67 4.47 4.77 -11.66
N GLN A 68 4.88 3.50 -11.50
CA GLN A 68 3.99 2.39 -11.20
C GLN A 68 3.98 2.10 -9.71
N SER A 69 2.81 2.15 -9.09
CA SER A 69 2.60 1.58 -7.75
C SER A 69 2.50 0.06 -7.85
N SER A 70 3.30 -0.63 -7.06
CA SER A 70 3.37 -2.09 -6.99
C SER A 70 3.38 -2.52 -5.52
N GLY A 71 3.50 -3.82 -5.25
CA GLY A 71 3.52 -4.35 -3.88
C GLY A 71 4.92 -4.62 -3.36
N GLY A 72 5.18 -4.32 -2.10
CA GLY A 72 6.35 -4.81 -1.39
C GLY A 72 6.32 -6.34 -1.30
N GLY A 73 7.48 -6.96 -1.40
CA GLY A 73 7.60 -8.41 -1.30
C GLY A 73 7.16 -9.21 -2.54
N VAL A 74 6.77 -8.58 -3.66
CA VAL A 74 6.35 -9.29 -4.89
C VAL A 74 7.42 -10.26 -5.42
N THR A 75 8.69 -10.02 -5.12
CA THR A 75 9.80 -10.91 -5.51
C THR A 75 10.09 -12.00 -4.49
N ILE A 76 9.50 -11.92 -3.30
CA ILE A 76 9.71 -12.90 -2.21
C ILE A 76 8.83 -14.14 -2.43
N ALA A 77 7.59 -13.93 -2.88
CA ALA A 77 6.64 -14.99 -3.18
C ALA A 77 6.02 -14.74 -4.58
N PRO A 78 6.82 -14.83 -5.66
CA PRO A 78 6.37 -14.47 -7.01
C PRO A 78 5.31 -15.44 -7.57
N GLU A 79 5.13 -16.61 -6.96
CA GLU A 79 4.12 -17.62 -7.32
C GLU A 79 2.70 -17.24 -6.88
N LEU A 80 2.54 -16.32 -5.95
CA LEU A 80 1.20 -15.85 -5.53
C LEU A 80 0.54 -15.05 -6.66
N SER A 81 -0.75 -15.29 -6.89
CA SER A 81 -1.50 -14.62 -7.96
C SER A 81 -1.45 -13.10 -7.87
N VAL A 82 -1.57 -12.55 -6.66
CA VAL A 82 -1.45 -11.11 -6.39
C VAL A 82 -0.07 -10.55 -6.76
N ASN A 83 0.99 -11.32 -6.58
CA ASN A 83 2.36 -10.91 -6.92
C ASN A 83 2.66 -11.09 -8.41
N ARG A 84 2.16 -12.18 -9.03
CA ARG A 84 2.31 -12.41 -10.48
C ARG A 84 1.70 -11.29 -11.30
N GLY A 85 0.50 -10.82 -10.92
CA GLY A 85 -0.16 -9.69 -11.59
C GLY A 85 0.71 -8.44 -11.59
N LYS A 86 1.20 -8.05 -10.42
CA LYS A 86 2.09 -6.88 -10.27
C LYS A 86 3.39 -7.02 -11.05
N LEU A 87 4.05 -8.18 -10.94
CA LEU A 87 5.29 -8.44 -11.69
C LEU A 87 5.06 -8.40 -13.20
N ALA A 88 3.95 -8.93 -13.70
CA ALA A 88 3.61 -8.88 -15.12
C ALA A 88 3.35 -7.45 -15.62
N VAL A 89 2.77 -6.57 -14.80
CA VAL A 89 2.61 -5.14 -15.10
C VAL A 89 3.97 -4.44 -15.14
N GLU A 90 4.84 -4.67 -14.13
CA GLU A 90 6.20 -4.12 -14.10
C GLU A 90 7.02 -4.51 -15.34
N GLU A 91 6.99 -5.79 -15.69
CA GLU A 91 7.69 -6.34 -16.84
C GLU A 91 7.19 -5.73 -18.17
N TYR A 92 5.87 -5.61 -18.31
CA TYR A 92 5.27 -5.01 -19.50
C TYR A 92 5.72 -3.56 -19.69
N GLY A 93 5.71 -2.74 -18.64
CA GLY A 93 6.14 -1.34 -18.73
C GLY A 93 7.58 -1.20 -19.20
N ARG A 94 8.47 -2.10 -18.75
CA ARG A 94 9.87 -2.16 -19.23
C ARG A 94 9.96 -2.61 -20.68
N ALA A 95 9.23 -3.67 -21.04
CA ALA A 95 9.27 -4.25 -22.37
C ALA A 95 8.83 -3.26 -23.45
N ILE A 96 7.87 -2.37 -23.15
CA ILE A 96 7.44 -1.33 -24.10
C ILE A 96 8.33 -0.07 -24.05
N GLY A 97 9.35 -0.06 -23.21
CA GLY A 97 10.30 1.05 -23.10
C GLY A 97 9.69 2.35 -22.56
N LEU A 98 8.81 2.25 -21.55
CA LEU A 98 8.35 3.42 -20.79
C LEU A 98 9.53 4.01 -19.98
N PRO A 99 9.61 5.34 -19.81
CA PRO A 99 10.47 5.98 -18.81
C PRO A 99 9.89 5.69 -17.41
N LEU A 100 10.18 4.51 -16.86
CA LEU A 100 9.45 3.88 -15.77
C LEU A 100 10.22 3.92 -14.44
N THR A 101 9.55 4.35 -13.38
CA THR A 101 9.95 4.10 -11.99
C THR A 101 8.92 3.18 -11.33
N ILE A 102 9.35 2.23 -10.50
CA ILE A 102 8.47 1.33 -9.77
C ILE A 102 8.62 1.60 -8.27
N VAL A 103 7.50 1.88 -7.61
CA VAL A 103 7.42 2.03 -6.15
C VAL A 103 6.62 0.87 -5.58
N ARG A 104 7.22 0.11 -4.68
CA ARG A 104 6.65 -1.06 -4.04
C ARG A 104 6.41 -0.75 -2.57
N GLY A 105 5.20 -0.30 -2.24
CA GLY A 105 4.82 -0.09 -0.85
C GLY A 105 4.72 -1.43 -0.11
N VAL A 106 5.33 -1.51 1.07
CA VAL A 106 5.14 -2.62 2.01
C VAL A 106 3.77 -2.49 2.70
N PHE A 107 3.58 -3.00 3.90
CA PHE A 107 2.33 -2.87 4.63
C PHE A 107 2.03 -1.39 4.94
N PHE A 108 0.85 -0.89 4.57
CA PHE A 108 0.49 0.50 4.83
C PHE A 108 0.09 0.72 6.30
N MET A 109 0.65 1.75 6.93
CA MET A 109 0.23 2.19 8.27
C MET A 109 -1.25 2.59 8.29
N ASP A 110 -1.73 3.12 7.18
CA ASP A 110 -3.11 3.53 6.94
C ASP A 110 -4.10 2.35 7.01
N ASN A 111 -3.62 1.12 6.82
CA ASN A 111 -4.43 -0.08 7.00
C ASN A 111 -4.96 -0.25 8.44
N PHE A 112 -4.30 0.36 9.43
CA PHE A 112 -4.81 0.37 10.80
C PHE A 112 -6.09 1.21 10.95
N GLU A 113 -6.39 2.07 10.00
CA GLU A 113 -7.59 2.90 9.99
C GLU A 113 -8.76 2.24 9.24
N ASP A 114 -8.51 1.15 8.50
CA ASP A 114 -9.53 0.44 7.76
C ASP A 114 -10.27 -0.59 8.63
N PRO A 115 -11.55 -0.36 8.95
CA PRO A 115 -12.33 -1.27 9.78
C PRO A 115 -12.63 -2.61 9.06
N GLU A 116 -12.58 -2.67 7.73
CA GLU A 116 -12.86 -3.87 6.94
C GLU A 116 -11.73 -4.89 7.03
N LEU A 117 -10.50 -4.43 7.26
CA LEU A 117 -9.34 -5.31 7.40
C LEU A 117 -9.31 -6.12 8.71
N GLY A 118 -10.28 -5.92 9.60
CA GLY A 118 -10.59 -6.80 10.73
C GLY A 118 -9.57 -6.83 11.88
N PHE A 119 -8.29 -6.59 11.64
CA PHE A 119 -7.28 -6.56 12.70
C PHE A 119 -7.31 -5.25 13.52
N CYS A 120 -7.91 -4.20 12.99
CA CYS A 120 -8.17 -2.96 13.72
C CYS A 120 -9.38 -3.06 14.66
N SER A 121 -10.31 -3.97 14.40
CA SER A 121 -11.57 -4.09 15.13
C SER A 121 -11.42 -4.38 16.64
N GLY A 122 -10.25 -4.85 17.06
CA GLY A 122 -9.93 -5.15 18.47
C GLY A 122 -9.28 -3.98 19.22
N ILE A 123 -8.68 -3.00 18.52
CA ILE A 123 -7.83 -1.96 19.15
C ILE A 123 -8.61 -1.13 20.16
N SER A 124 -9.85 -0.73 19.85
CA SER A 124 -10.72 0.00 20.78
C SER A 124 -11.09 -0.80 22.04
N ARG A 125 -10.87 -2.11 22.04
CA ARG A 125 -11.06 -3.03 23.17
C ARG A 125 -9.75 -3.48 23.79
N GLY A 126 -8.63 -2.83 23.44
CA GLY A 126 -7.30 -3.17 23.94
C GLY A 126 -6.71 -4.45 23.33
N GLN A 127 -7.06 -4.81 22.09
CA GLN A 127 -6.55 -6.02 21.44
C GLN A 127 -6.06 -5.75 20.02
N LEU A 128 -4.81 -6.14 19.73
CA LEU A 128 -4.26 -6.19 18.39
C LEU A 128 -4.37 -7.61 17.82
N LEU A 129 -5.15 -7.79 16.74
CA LEU A 129 -5.54 -9.12 16.22
C LEU A 129 -4.75 -9.52 14.95
N MET A 130 -3.53 -9.04 14.76
CA MET A 130 -2.71 -9.41 13.61
C MET A 130 -2.45 -10.92 13.55
N PRO A 131 -2.41 -11.54 12.33
CA PRO A 131 -2.39 -12.99 12.17
C PRO A 131 -0.97 -13.61 12.25
N TRP A 132 -0.06 -13.00 12.98
CA TRP A 132 1.35 -13.39 13.08
C TRP A 132 1.75 -13.70 14.52
N ASP A 133 2.99 -14.17 14.72
CA ASP A 133 3.56 -14.40 16.04
C ASP A 133 4.03 -13.09 16.68
N PRO A 134 4.14 -13.03 18.02
CA PRO A 134 4.49 -11.81 18.76
C PRO A 134 5.79 -11.15 18.29
N ASP A 135 6.78 -11.93 17.93
CA ASP A 135 8.11 -11.47 17.52
C ASP A 135 8.25 -11.25 16.01
N THR A 136 7.18 -11.45 15.25
CA THR A 136 7.17 -11.20 13.81
C THR A 136 7.40 -9.73 13.54
N LYS A 137 8.41 -9.44 12.73
CA LYS A 137 8.71 -8.08 12.28
C LYS A 137 7.87 -7.70 11.06
N LEU A 138 7.30 -6.52 11.11
CA LEU A 138 6.54 -5.93 10.03
C LEU A 138 7.15 -4.60 9.62
N GLN A 139 7.60 -4.50 8.38
CA GLN A 139 7.93 -3.22 7.79
C GLN A 139 6.65 -2.51 7.34
N MET A 140 6.57 -1.21 7.61
CA MET A 140 5.38 -0.40 7.34
C MET A 140 5.77 0.92 6.67
N ILE A 141 4.85 1.48 5.88
CA ILE A 141 4.98 2.78 5.23
C ILE A 141 3.68 3.57 5.35
N ALA A 142 3.75 4.86 5.68
CA ALA A 142 2.61 5.76 5.57
C ALA A 142 2.36 6.11 4.10
N LEU A 143 1.09 6.18 3.66
CA LEU A 143 0.74 6.59 2.29
C LEU A 143 1.26 7.98 1.95
N GLU A 144 1.34 8.87 2.94
CA GLU A 144 1.94 10.19 2.77
C GLU A 144 3.42 10.10 2.34
N ASP A 145 4.21 9.21 2.96
CA ASP A 145 5.63 9.04 2.61
C ASP A 145 5.78 8.40 1.23
N LEU A 146 4.95 7.42 0.89
CA LEU A 146 4.91 6.88 -0.47
C LEU A 146 4.61 7.99 -1.48
N ALA A 147 3.62 8.85 -1.21
CA ALA A 147 3.29 9.98 -2.08
C ALA A 147 4.47 10.96 -2.22
N ARG A 148 5.24 11.20 -1.16
CA ARG A 148 6.45 12.04 -1.22
C ARG A 148 7.53 11.42 -2.11
N PHE A 149 7.73 10.10 -2.06
CA PHE A 149 8.64 9.41 -3.00
C PHE A 149 8.15 9.53 -4.45
N VAL A 150 6.85 9.46 -4.70
CA VAL A 150 6.28 9.69 -6.05
C VAL A 150 6.58 11.11 -6.53
N VAL A 151 6.35 12.12 -5.67
CA VAL A 151 6.67 13.53 -6.00
C VAL A 151 8.16 13.70 -6.27
N MET A 152 9.03 13.17 -5.41
CA MET A 152 10.48 13.22 -5.63
C MET A 152 10.90 12.57 -6.94
N ALA A 153 10.26 11.47 -7.34
CA ALA A 153 10.55 10.80 -8.59
C ALA A 153 10.17 11.67 -9.79
N PHE A 154 9.03 12.38 -9.74
CA PHE A 154 8.66 13.33 -10.77
C PHE A 154 9.60 14.55 -10.83
N ASP A 155 10.06 15.04 -9.67
CA ASP A 155 10.95 16.21 -9.59
C ASP A 155 12.39 15.89 -10.04
N ARG A 156 12.81 14.63 -9.91
CA ARG A 156 14.18 14.17 -10.20
C ARG A 156 14.21 12.97 -11.15
N PRO A 157 13.61 13.07 -12.35
CA PRO A 157 13.44 11.93 -13.26
C PRO A 157 14.77 11.24 -13.62
N GLN A 158 15.87 11.98 -13.74
CA GLN A 158 17.18 11.43 -14.09
C GLN A 158 17.73 10.49 -13.00
N GLU A 159 17.31 10.65 -11.74
CA GLU A 159 17.74 9.80 -10.64
C GLU A 159 16.81 8.58 -10.48
N PHE A 160 15.54 8.70 -10.88
CA PHE A 160 14.50 7.72 -10.56
C PHE A 160 14.07 6.84 -11.74
N ILE A 161 14.14 7.32 -12.99
CA ILE A 161 13.77 6.50 -14.16
C ILE A 161 14.67 5.27 -14.23
N GLY A 162 14.07 4.09 -14.37
CA GLY A 162 14.73 2.79 -14.35
C GLY A 162 14.86 2.15 -12.97
N MET A 163 14.60 2.91 -11.89
CA MET A 163 14.75 2.43 -10.53
C MET A 163 13.50 1.67 -10.03
N ARG A 164 13.73 0.83 -9.02
CA ARG A 164 12.71 0.14 -8.24
C ARG A 164 13.03 0.30 -6.76
N PHE A 165 12.02 0.66 -5.99
CA PHE A 165 12.15 0.87 -4.55
C PHE A 165 11.10 0.06 -3.81
N ASP A 166 11.52 -0.81 -2.89
CA ASP A 166 10.63 -1.30 -1.84
C ASP A 166 10.63 -0.23 -0.74
N LEU A 167 9.47 0.35 -0.46
CA LEU A 167 9.31 1.52 0.41
C LEU A 167 8.78 1.12 1.78
N ALA A 168 9.59 1.36 2.82
CA ALA A 168 9.22 1.20 4.23
C ALA A 168 9.75 2.38 5.05
N GLY A 169 8.97 2.87 6.00
CA GLY A 169 9.34 3.93 6.92
C GLY A 169 9.73 3.42 8.30
N ASP A 170 9.18 2.28 8.74
CA ASP A 170 9.43 1.70 10.05
C ASP A 170 9.42 0.17 10.02
N GLU A 171 10.04 -0.48 11.02
CA GLU A 171 10.01 -1.92 11.23
C GLU A 171 9.80 -2.21 12.72
N LEU A 172 8.69 -2.85 13.07
CA LEU A 172 8.32 -3.18 14.43
C LEU A 172 7.91 -4.64 14.55
N THR A 173 8.14 -5.26 15.72
CA THR A 173 7.49 -6.53 16.09
C THR A 173 6.02 -6.32 16.39
N MET A 174 5.22 -7.38 16.40
CA MET A 174 3.81 -7.29 16.80
C MET A 174 3.66 -6.76 18.22
N LEU A 175 4.56 -7.15 19.13
CA LEU A 175 4.60 -6.61 20.49
C LEU A 175 4.94 -5.12 20.51
N ASP A 176 5.89 -4.66 19.69
CA ASP A 176 6.23 -3.24 19.61
C ASP A 176 5.08 -2.41 19.03
N ILE A 177 4.35 -2.94 18.05
CA ILE A 177 3.13 -2.31 17.51
C ILE A 177 2.08 -2.15 18.62
N ALA A 178 1.79 -3.22 19.39
CA ALA A 178 0.84 -3.17 20.50
C ALA A 178 1.27 -2.18 21.60
N ASN A 179 2.56 -2.17 21.94
CA ASN A 179 3.14 -1.22 22.90
C ASN A 179 3.05 0.21 22.40
N THR A 180 3.27 0.44 21.11
CA THR A 180 3.17 1.78 20.50
C THR A 180 1.72 2.26 20.51
N LEU A 181 0.77 1.41 20.15
CA LEU A 181 -0.66 1.72 20.28
C LEU A 181 -1.03 2.05 21.72
N SER A 182 -0.56 1.27 22.70
CA SER A 182 -0.82 1.53 24.14
C SER A 182 -0.31 2.91 24.56
N ARG A 183 0.90 3.28 24.14
CA ARG A 183 1.48 4.60 24.48
C ARG A 183 0.71 5.76 23.87
N VAL A 184 0.27 5.61 22.61
CA VAL A 184 -0.43 6.68 21.89
C VAL A 184 -1.86 6.83 22.37
N LEU A 185 -2.55 5.72 22.59
CA LEU A 185 -3.96 5.69 23.02
C LEU A 185 -4.14 5.98 24.51
N GLY A 186 -3.08 5.80 25.33
CA GLY A 186 -3.15 6.03 26.77
C GLY A 186 -3.86 4.92 27.56
N PHE A 187 -4.12 3.77 26.94
CA PHE A 187 -4.66 2.56 27.61
C PHE A 187 -3.97 1.30 27.06
N PRO A 188 -3.99 0.18 27.83
CA PRO A 188 -3.33 -1.05 27.39
C PRO A 188 -3.94 -1.63 26.10
N VAL A 189 -3.10 -1.92 25.13
CA VAL A 189 -3.42 -2.72 23.95
C VAL A 189 -2.50 -3.93 23.97
N GLU A 190 -3.08 -5.12 24.11
CA GLU A 190 -2.34 -6.38 24.14
C GLU A 190 -2.36 -7.05 22.77
N PHE A 191 -1.26 -7.67 22.40
CA PHE A 191 -1.23 -8.52 21.22
C PHE A 191 -2.02 -9.80 21.49
N ALA A 192 -3.09 -10.00 20.75
CA ALA A 192 -3.99 -11.14 20.83
C ALA A 192 -4.09 -11.88 19.48
N GLY A 193 -3.12 -11.69 18.59
CA GLY A 193 -3.04 -12.38 17.31
C GLY A 193 -2.72 -13.86 17.48
N SER A 194 -3.17 -14.66 16.53
CA SER A 194 -3.00 -16.11 16.56
C SER A 194 -3.27 -16.75 15.19
N SER A 195 -3.01 -18.06 15.10
CA SER A 195 -3.42 -18.86 13.95
C SER A 195 -4.93 -18.81 13.66
N ALA A 196 -5.77 -18.57 14.69
CA ALA A 196 -7.21 -18.35 14.51
C ALA A 196 -7.51 -17.04 13.77
N SER A 197 -6.67 -16.01 13.90
CA SER A 197 -6.79 -14.77 13.11
C SER A 197 -6.51 -15.03 11.63
N LEU A 198 -5.48 -15.80 11.31
CA LEU A 198 -5.16 -16.20 9.94
C LEU A 198 -6.26 -17.09 9.34
N ALA A 199 -6.82 -18.01 10.12
CA ALA A 199 -7.92 -18.86 9.67
C ALA A 199 -9.19 -18.05 9.31
N ARG A 200 -9.49 -16.99 10.07
CA ARG A 200 -10.59 -16.07 9.74
C ARG A 200 -10.36 -15.32 8.45
N ILE A 201 -9.14 -14.80 8.24
CA ILE A 201 -8.78 -14.13 6.99
C ILE A 201 -8.93 -15.10 5.81
N ARG A 202 -8.42 -16.34 5.96
CA ARG A 202 -8.51 -17.39 4.94
C ARG A 202 -9.95 -17.73 4.57
N ALA A 203 -10.86 -17.75 5.54
CA ALA A 203 -12.28 -18.00 5.28
C ALA A 203 -12.96 -16.87 4.49
N GLN A 204 -12.39 -15.66 4.52
CA GLN A 204 -12.90 -14.50 3.79
C GLN A 204 -12.19 -14.35 2.43
N ASP A 205 -10.88 -14.48 2.41
CA ASP A 205 -10.05 -14.34 1.22
C ASP A 205 -8.77 -15.19 1.34
N GLU A 206 -8.67 -16.24 0.50
CA GLU A 206 -7.52 -17.16 0.47
C GLU A 206 -6.25 -16.44 -0.01
N ASP A 207 -6.35 -15.58 -1.04
CA ASP A 207 -5.16 -14.88 -1.58
C ASP A 207 -4.57 -13.91 -0.54
N MET A 208 -5.43 -13.27 0.27
CA MET A 208 -4.97 -12.42 1.38
C MET A 208 -4.27 -13.25 2.46
N ALA A 209 -4.80 -14.42 2.79
CA ALA A 209 -4.19 -15.32 3.77
C ALA A 209 -2.85 -15.88 3.26
N GLU A 210 -2.74 -16.20 1.98
CA GLU A 210 -1.47 -16.62 1.36
C GLU A 210 -0.44 -15.49 1.40
N LEU A 211 -0.84 -14.27 1.05
CA LEU A 211 0.02 -13.09 1.13
C LEU A 211 0.54 -12.88 2.56
N PHE A 212 -0.34 -12.91 3.56
CA PHE A 212 0.06 -12.77 4.96
C PHE A 212 0.96 -13.91 5.44
N THR A 213 0.72 -15.13 4.95
CA THR A 213 1.60 -16.27 5.23
C THR A 213 3.00 -16.06 4.64
N ALA A 214 3.09 -15.54 3.43
CA ALA A 214 4.38 -15.24 2.79
C ALA A 214 5.13 -14.11 3.53
N VAL A 215 4.42 -13.05 3.93
CA VAL A 215 4.98 -11.96 4.74
C VAL A 215 5.47 -12.47 6.09
N PHE A 216 4.70 -13.32 6.76
CA PHE A 216 5.12 -13.96 8.02
C PHE A 216 6.41 -14.77 7.85
N LYS A 217 6.49 -15.57 6.80
CA LYS A 217 7.61 -16.48 6.56
C LYS A 217 8.91 -15.78 6.15
N HIS A 218 8.82 -14.71 5.38
CA HIS A 218 9.97 -14.11 4.71
C HIS A 218 10.24 -12.67 5.15
N GLY A 219 9.26 -11.96 5.71
CA GLY A 219 9.32 -10.53 5.98
C GLY A 219 9.39 -9.68 4.72
N PHE A 220 9.29 -8.37 4.89
CA PHE A 220 9.68 -7.41 3.86
C PHE A 220 11.17 -7.08 4.00
N GLN A 221 11.81 -6.60 2.94
CA GLN A 221 13.25 -6.38 2.90
C GLN A 221 13.63 -4.99 2.35
N ALA A 222 12.79 -3.99 2.60
CA ALA A 222 13.10 -2.61 2.23
C ALA A 222 14.30 -2.08 3.02
N ALA A 223 15.16 -1.34 2.36
CA ALA A 223 16.38 -0.78 2.95
C ALA A 223 16.07 0.56 3.66
N ILE A 224 15.38 0.52 4.80
CA ILE A 224 14.92 1.70 5.55
C ILE A 224 16.01 2.77 5.75
N PRO A 225 17.26 2.45 6.14
CA PRO A 225 18.30 3.47 6.31
C PRO A 225 18.58 4.27 5.04
N GLN A 226 18.61 3.62 3.87
CA GLN A 226 18.81 4.26 2.57
C GLN A 226 17.61 5.12 2.18
N LEU A 227 16.39 4.65 2.45
CA LEU A 227 15.16 5.41 2.19
C LEU A 227 15.11 6.66 3.07
N ARG A 228 15.47 6.55 4.35
CA ARG A 228 15.56 7.71 5.26
C ARG A 228 16.67 8.69 4.88
N ALA A 229 17.75 8.23 4.25
CA ALA A 229 18.77 9.12 3.70
C ALA A 229 18.23 9.96 2.53
N LEU A 230 17.33 9.39 1.70
CA LEU A 230 16.64 10.09 0.62
C LEU A 230 15.52 11.02 1.14
N HIS A 231 14.81 10.60 2.16
CA HIS A 231 13.71 11.32 2.80
C HIS A 231 13.82 11.25 4.33
N PRO A 232 14.59 12.13 4.98
CA PRO A 232 14.82 12.12 6.43
C PRO A 232 13.55 12.29 7.28
N GLY A 233 12.50 12.88 6.70
CA GLY A 233 11.23 13.12 7.38
C GLY A 233 10.22 11.97 7.31
N MET A 234 10.63 10.76 6.93
CA MET A 234 9.74 9.60 6.93
C MET A 234 9.19 9.32 8.32
N LEU A 235 7.88 9.07 8.39
CA LEU A 235 7.19 8.79 9.64
C LEU A 235 7.64 7.44 10.22
N THR A 236 7.76 7.38 11.55
CA THR A 236 7.66 6.14 12.31
C THR A 236 6.19 5.78 12.49
N PHE A 237 5.90 4.57 12.92
CA PHE A 237 4.51 4.17 13.22
C PHE A 237 3.91 5.05 14.34
N GLU A 238 4.70 5.41 15.35
CA GLU A 238 4.26 6.32 16.41
C GLU A 238 3.96 7.74 15.87
N ASP A 239 4.82 8.28 15.00
CA ASP A 239 4.58 9.58 14.36
C ASP A 239 3.32 9.56 13.51
N PHE A 240 3.10 8.49 12.73
CA PHE A 240 1.88 8.29 11.96
C PHE A 240 0.64 8.31 12.85
N LEU A 241 0.61 7.50 13.91
CA LEU A 241 -0.54 7.44 14.83
C LEU A 241 -0.85 8.80 15.45
N ARG A 242 0.18 9.53 15.91
CA ARG A 242 0.00 10.87 16.51
C ARG A 242 -0.53 11.87 15.48
N LYS A 243 0.02 11.85 14.27
CA LYS A 243 -0.38 12.74 13.18
C LYS A 243 -1.79 12.48 12.69
N SER A 244 -2.22 11.23 12.67
CA SER A 244 -3.57 10.80 12.27
C SER A 244 -4.62 10.93 13.39
N GLY A 245 -4.27 11.59 14.51
CA GLY A 245 -5.22 11.89 15.59
C GLY A 245 -5.58 10.69 16.47
N TRP A 246 -4.75 9.63 16.48
CA TRP A 246 -5.01 8.48 17.34
C TRP A 246 -4.91 8.82 18.85
N ALA A 247 -4.09 9.79 19.21
CA ALA A 247 -3.93 10.24 20.60
C ALA A 247 -5.20 10.90 21.18
N GLU A 248 -6.05 11.44 20.33
CA GLU A 248 -7.31 12.11 20.69
C GLU A 248 -8.51 11.14 20.67
N ARG A 249 -8.33 9.90 20.29
CA ARG A 249 -9.40 8.88 20.24
C ARG A 249 -9.77 8.47 21.67
N ASP A 250 -11.00 8.74 22.10
CA ASP A 250 -11.50 8.39 23.45
C ASP A 250 -11.52 6.86 23.62
N PRO A 251 -10.83 6.30 24.65
CA PRO A 251 -10.85 4.86 24.93
C PRO A 251 -12.23 4.33 25.30
N GLY A 252 -13.16 5.20 25.76
CA GLY A 252 -14.56 4.86 26.04
C GLY A 252 -15.51 5.17 24.88
N GLY A 253 -15.08 5.96 23.92
CA GLY A 253 -15.81 6.31 22.72
C GLY A 253 -15.66 5.21 21.67
N ARG A 254 -16.78 4.59 21.30
CA ARG A 254 -16.81 3.64 20.19
C ARG A 254 -16.20 4.33 18.97
N TYR A 255 -15.09 3.82 18.45
CA TYR A 255 -14.59 4.22 17.14
C TYR A 255 -15.74 4.12 16.15
N GLN A 256 -16.19 5.27 15.65
CA GLN A 256 -17.17 5.37 14.58
C GLN A 256 -16.42 5.89 13.36
N PRO A 257 -16.14 5.05 12.36
CA PRO A 257 -15.42 5.46 11.15
C PRO A 257 -16.12 6.60 10.38
N ASP A 258 -17.42 6.79 10.62
CA ASP A 258 -18.25 7.80 9.94
C ASP A 258 -18.04 9.24 10.44
N GLN A 259 -17.18 9.51 11.42
CA GLN A 259 -16.93 10.86 11.95
C GLN A 259 -15.73 11.58 11.33
N LEU A 260 -14.93 10.89 10.52
CA LEU A 260 -13.94 11.55 9.69
C LEU A 260 -14.65 11.95 8.38
N GLY A 261 -15.14 13.18 8.33
CA GLY A 261 -15.72 13.74 7.10
C GLY A 261 -14.71 13.61 5.94
N PRO A 262 -15.21 13.68 4.67
CA PRO A 262 -14.38 13.52 3.50
C PRO A 262 -13.27 14.57 3.51
N SER A 263 -12.04 14.12 3.57
CA SER A 263 -10.81 14.92 3.49
C SER A 263 -10.53 15.38 2.07
#